data_89a310248daf5b5ef241399434692222
#
_entry.id   89a310248daf5b5ef241399434692222
#
_cell.length_a   1.000
_cell.length_b   1.000
_cell.length_c   1.000
_cell.angle_alpha   90.00
_cell.angle_beta   90.00
_cell.angle_gamma   90.00
#
_symmetry.space_group_name_H-M   'P 1'
#
loop_
_entity.id
_entity.type
_entity.pdbx_description
1 polymer ?
#
loop_
_entity_poly.entity_id
_entity_poly.type
_entity_poly.pdbx_seq_one_letter_code
_entity_poly.pdbx_strand_id
1 'polypeptide(L)'
;MTGGDEPPVCGIVLAAGAGRRYGGPKALARDPDGTPWLTRAVRTLQSAGCSPVLVALGAAPDAADLLPADIADVVVVPVPEWADGLAATLHAALGAAASTDAESTVVVPVDVPGLPASAVRRVIAAAAPAGVDGLARATYGGDPGHPVLIGRSHWAEVAASVSGDRGAGAYLAAHAALAVPCDDLWSGADVDTP
;
A
#
# COMPACT_ATOMS: atom_id res chain seq x y z
N MET A 1 8.00 -22.76 -23.24
CA MET A 1 8.35 -21.66 -22.33
C MET A 1 7.13 -21.46 -21.44
N THR A 2 7.15 -22.14 -20.30
CA THR A 2 6.10 -22.03 -19.27
C THR A 2 6.35 -20.71 -18.56
N GLY A 3 5.51 -19.70 -18.84
CA GLY A 3 5.35 -18.58 -17.92
C GLY A 3 4.86 -19.18 -16.61
N GLY A 4 5.73 -19.25 -15.59
CA GLY A 4 5.30 -19.59 -14.26
C GLY A 4 4.26 -18.54 -13.87
N ASP A 5 3.05 -19.00 -13.52
CA ASP A 5 2.01 -18.16 -12.98
C ASP A 5 2.56 -17.59 -11.67
N GLU A 6 3.09 -16.35 -11.71
CA GLU A 6 3.42 -15.65 -10.48
C GLU A 6 2.13 -15.51 -9.68
N PRO A 7 2.16 -15.80 -8.37
CA PRO A 7 0.96 -15.71 -7.54
C PRO A 7 0.36 -14.30 -7.64
N PRO A 8 -0.97 -14.19 -7.82
CA PRO A 8 -1.60 -12.90 -8.03
C PRO A 8 -1.45 -12.00 -6.79
N VAL A 9 -0.96 -10.78 -7.03
CA VAL A 9 -0.70 -9.78 -6.00
C VAL A 9 -1.60 -8.58 -6.23
N CYS A 10 -2.44 -8.19 -5.29
CA CYS A 10 -3.15 -6.92 -5.36
C CYS A 10 -2.35 -5.78 -4.70
N GLY A 11 -2.56 -4.55 -5.18
CA GLY A 11 -2.01 -3.35 -4.55
C GLY A 11 -3.02 -2.69 -3.63
N ILE A 12 -2.57 -2.07 -2.54
CA ILE A 12 -3.39 -1.21 -1.68
C ILE A 12 -2.70 0.14 -1.53
N VAL A 13 -3.42 1.22 -1.87
CA VAL A 13 -3.02 2.60 -1.57
C VAL A 13 -3.84 3.10 -0.39
N LEU A 14 -3.17 3.40 0.74
CA LEU A 14 -3.81 3.98 1.91
C LEU A 14 -3.85 5.51 1.76
N ALA A 15 -5.03 6.07 1.51
CA ALA A 15 -5.23 7.49 1.19
C ALA A 15 -6.46 8.10 1.90
N ALA A 16 -6.95 7.47 2.99
CA ALA A 16 -8.19 7.88 3.65
C ALA A 16 -8.02 9.03 4.66
N GLY A 17 -6.78 9.34 5.08
CA GLY A 17 -6.49 10.28 6.15
C GLY A 17 -6.73 11.75 5.78
N ALA A 18 -7.11 12.57 6.79
CA ALA A 18 -7.34 14.02 6.63
C ALA A 18 -6.05 14.86 6.47
N GLY A 19 -4.86 14.29 6.66
CA GLY A 19 -3.59 14.98 6.48
C GLY A 19 -3.40 16.23 7.35
N ARG A 20 -3.82 16.19 8.63
CA ARG A 20 -3.86 17.36 9.51
C ARG A 20 -2.51 18.09 9.65
N ARG A 21 -1.39 17.35 9.67
CA ARG A 21 -0.04 17.92 9.73
C ARG A 21 0.40 18.50 8.39
N TYR A 22 -0.04 17.91 7.30
CA TYR A 22 0.23 18.36 5.93
C TYR A 22 -0.61 19.57 5.52
N GLY A 23 -1.69 19.87 6.22
CA GLY A 23 -2.61 20.97 5.91
C GLY A 23 -3.81 20.58 5.06
N GLY A 24 -3.99 19.30 4.75
CA GLY A 24 -5.12 18.75 4.00
C GLY A 24 -4.93 17.29 3.60
N PRO A 25 -5.97 16.64 3.04
CA PRO A 25 -5.88 15.24 2.64
C PRO A 25 -4.78 15.01 1.60
N LYS A 26 -3.78 14.18 1.94
CA LYS A 26 -2.66 13.85 1.03
C LYS A 26 -3.13 13.12 -0.25
N ALA A 27 -4.34 12.56 -0.26
CA ALA A 27 -4.98 12.02 -1.46
C ALA A 27 -5.14 13.07 -2.58
N LEU A 28 -5.26 14.36 -2.22
CA LEU A 28 -5.36 15.49 -3.17
C LEU A 28 -4.00 16.12 -3.51
N ALA A 29 -2.93 15.70 -2.84
CA ALA A 29 -1.59 16.28 -3.03
C ALA A 29 -1.05 15.99 -4.44
N ARG A 30 -0.18 16.91 -4.90
CA ARG A 30 0.46 16.84 -6.20
C ARG A 30 1.95 17.12 -6.08
N ASP A 31 2.71 16.52 -6.97
CA ASP A 31 4.12 16.88 -7.19
C ASP A 31 4.26 18.29 -7.81
N PRO A 32 5.46 18.87 -7.81
CA PRO A 32 5.73 20.15 -8.47
C PRO A 32 5.38 20.15 -9.97
N ASP A 33 5.39 19.00 -10.63
CA ASP A 33 4.99 18.83 -12.05
C ASP A 33 3.47 18.73 -12.23
N GLY A 34 2.69 18.81 -11.14
CA GLY A 34 1.24 18.71 -11.15
C GLY A 34 0.68 17.28 -11.09
N THR A 35 1.53 16.26 -11.12
CA THR A 35 1.08 14.86 -11.05
C THR A 35 0.48 14.55 -9.68
N PRO A 36 -0.78 14.03 -9.59
CA PRO A 36 -1.35 13.63 -8.31
C PRO A 36 -0.57 12.47 -7.68
N TRP A 37 -0.30 12.56 -6.36
CA TRP A 37 0.37 11.46 -5.63
C TRP A 37 -0.42 10.16 -5.69
N LEU A 38 -1.76 10.25 -5.65
CA LEU A 38 -2.63 9.11 -5.78
C LEU A 38 -2.43 8.38 -7.12
N THR A 39 -2.39 9.12 -8.24
CA THR A 39 -2.11 8.58 -9.57
C THR A 39 -0.73 7.93 -9.63
N ARG A 40 0.28 8.56 -9.01
CA ARG A 40 1.64 8.03 -8.98
C ARG A 40 1.71 6.71 -8.21
N ALA A 41 1.10 6.64 -7.02
CA ALA A 41 1.07 5.43 -6.21
C ALA A 41 0.40 4.25 -6.95
N VAL A 42 -0.74 4.50 -7.61
CA VAL A 42 -1.44 3.49 -8.42
C VAL A 42 -0.54 3.00 -9.55
N ARG A 43 0.04 3.91 -10.34
CA ARG A 43 0.95 3.55 -11.45
C ARG A 43 2.18 2.79 -10.99
N THR A 44 2.73 3.14 -9.82
CA THR A 44 3.88 2.44 -9.24
C THR A 44 3.53 0.98 -8.91
N LEU A 45 2.38 0.74 -8.29
CA LEU A 45 1.91 -0.61 -7.97
C LEU A 45 1.61 -1.43 -9.23
N GLN A 46 0.90 -0.86 -10.22
CA GLN A 46 0.63 -1.52 -11.49
C GLN A 46 1.91 -1.86 -12.25
N SER A 47 2.86 -0.91 -12.31
CA SER A 47 4.17 -1.13 -12.94
C SER A 47 4.99 -2.20 -12.26
N ALA A 48 4.66 -2.52 -11.00
CA ALA A 48 5.29 -3.60 -10.26
C ALA A 48 4.56 -4.95 -10.41
N GLY A 49 3.45 -4.99 -11.16
CA GLY A 49 2.68 -6.21 -11.41
C GLY A 49 1.50 -6.40 -10.47
N CYS A 50 1.13 -5.40 -9.64
CA CYS A 50 -0.04 -5.52 -8.78
C CYS A 50 -1.33 -5.28 -9.58
N SER A 51 -2.29 -6.21 -9.49
CA SER A 51 -3.64 -6.13 -10.07
C SER A 51 -4.62 -6.99 -9.27
N PRO A 52 -5.80 -6.46 -8.89
CA PRO A 52 -6.19 -5.05 -8.99
C PRO A 52 -5.41 -4.14 -8.02
N VAL A 53 -5.53 -2.81 -8.19
CA VAL A 53 -5.07 -1.83 -7.19
C VAL A 53 -6.28 -1.25 -6.49
N LEU A 54 -6.32 -1.43 -5.17
CA LEU A 54 -7.37 -0.96 -4.27
C LEU A 54 -6.95 0.40 -3.68
N VAL A 55 -7.78 1.42 -3.85
CA VAL A 55 -7.51 2.78 -3.39
C VAL A 55 -8.46 3.12 -2.25
N ALA A 56 -7.97 3.11 -1.01
CA ALA A 56 -8.77 3.40 0.18
C ALA A 56 -8.90 4.91 0.37
N LEU A 57 -10.10 5.46 0.17
CA LEU A 57 -10.43 6.88 0.31
C LEU A 57 -11.43 7.14 1.43
N GLY A 58 -11.22 8.22 2.18
CA GLY A 58 -12.05 8.60 3.32
C GLY A 58 -12.32 10.10 3.39
N ALA A 59 -11.40 10.88 3.96
CA ALA A 59 -11.57 12.33 4.17
C ALA A 59 -11.74 13.14 2.87
N ALA A 60 -11.29 12.61 1.73
CA ALA A 60 -11.41 13.23 0.42
C ALA A 60 -11.87 12.18 -0.62
N PRO A 61 -13.15 11.82 -0.65
CA PRO A 61 -13.66 10.83 -1.61
C PRO A 61 -13.57 11.32 -3.07
N ASP A 62 -13.60 12.62 -3.30
CA ASP A 62 -13.40 13.29 -4.58
C ASP A 62 -11.98 13.13 -5.17
N ALA A 63 -11.02 12.67 -4.37
CA ALA A 63 -9.71 12.30 -4.88
C ALA A 63 -9.78 11.17 -5.94
N ALA A 64 -10.87 10.41 -5.98
CA ALA A 64 -11.13 9.43 -7.04
C ALA A 64 -11.11 10.06 -8.45
N ASP A 65 -11.52 11.33 -8.58
CA ASP A 65 -11.52 12.07 -9.86
C ASP A 65 -10.11 12.39 -10.38
N LEU A 66 -9.08 12.22 -9.53
CA LEU A 66 -7.68 12.37 -9.92
C LEU A 66 -7.10 11.12 -10.58
N LEU A 67 -7.80 10.01 -10.53
CA LEU A 67 -7.38 8.77 -11.21
C LEU A 67 -7.68 8.91 -12.70
N PRO A 68 -6.69 8.70 -13.59
CA PRO A 68 -6.92 8.76 -15.02
C PRO A 68 -7.91 7.69 -15.46
N ALA A 69 -8.79 8.05 -16.41
CA ALA A 69 -9.82 7.16 -16.93
C ALA A 69 -9.25 5.95 -17.72
N ASP A 70 -8.00 6.02 -18.15
CA ASP A 70 -7.28 4.97 -18.85
C ASP A 70 -6.58 3.96 -17.94
N ILE A 71 -6.62 4.17 -16.62
CA ILE A 71 -6.08 3.21 -15.63
C ILE A 71 -7.08 2.06 -15.47
N ALA A 72 -6.71 0.88 -15.96
CA ALA A 72 -7.48 -0.35 -15.76
C ALA A 72 -7.27 -0.93 -14.36
N ASP A 73 -8.17 -1.81 -13.91
CA ASP A 73 -8.03 -2.63 -12.70
C ASP A 73 -7.77 -1.81 -11.41
N VAL A 74 -8.43 -0.67 -11.28
CA VAL A 74 -8.43 0.14 -10.07
C VAL A 74 -9.80 0.13 -9.42
N VAL A 75 -9.85 -0.17 -8.13
CA VAL A 75 -11.07 -0.20 -7.33
C VAL A 75 -10.97 0.81 -6.21
N VAL A 76 -11.86 1.79 -6.18
CA VAL A 76 -11.98 2.73 -5.05
C VAL A 76 -12.70 2.03 -3.90
N VAL A 77 -12.06 2.00 -2.75
CA VAL A 77 -12.59 1.42 -1.50
C VAL A 77 -12.98 2.58 -0.58
N PRO A 78 -14.28 2.86 -0.38
CA PRO A 78 -14.70 3.89 0.55
C PRO A 78 -14.42 3.48 1.99
N VAL A 79 -13.94 4.43 2.80
CA VAL A 79 -13.65 4.27 4.22
C VAL A 79 -14.47 5.30 5.02
N PRO A 80 -15.76 5.03 5.29
CA PRO A 80 -16.60 5.96 6.03
C PRO A 80 -16.07 6.29 7.43
N GLU A 81 -15.47 5.30 8.08
CA GLU A 81 -14.92 5.39 9.44
C GLU A 81 -13.47 5.90 9.47
N TRP A 82 -13.01 6.60 8.43
CA TRP A 82 -11.62 7.09 8.34
C TRP A 82 -11.17 7.92 9.55
N ALA A 83 -12.11 8.59 10.24
CA ALA A 83 -11.82 9.39 11.42
C ALA A 83 -11.40 8.55 12.64
N ASP A 84 -11.69 7.24 12.64
CA ASP A 84 -11.27 6.29 13.67
C ASP A 84 -9.79 5.86 13.53
N GLY A 85 -9.10 6.39 12.52
CA GLY A 85 -7.67 6.24 12.33
C GLY A 85 -7.25 5.24 11.24
N LEU A 86 -5.95 4.93 11.21
CA LEU A 86 -5.34 4.08 10.19
C LEU A 86 -5.93 2.65 10.18
N ALA A 87 -6.33 2.13 11.35
CA ALA A 87 -6.91 0.81 11.48
C ALA A 87 -8.19 0.66 10.65
N ALA A 88 -9.09 1.66 10.65
CA ALA A 88 -10.30 1.64 9.83
C ALA A 88 -9.98 1.54 8.33
N THR A 89 -8.94 2.25 7.88
CA THR A 89 -8.46 2.20 6.49
C THR A 89 -7.93 0.81 6.12
N LEU A 90 -7.13 0.20 7.00
CA LEU A 90 -6.60 -1.14 6.80
C LEU A 90 -7.71 -2.21 6.80
N HIS A 91 -8.68 -2.11 7.71
CA HIS A 91 -9.84 -3.02 7.74
C HIS A 91 -10.59 -2.99 6.42
N ALA A 92 -10.97 -1.80 5.94
CA ALA A 92 -11.70 -1.65 4.68
C ALA A 92 -10.90 -2.20 3.49
N ALA A 93 -9.60 -1.86 3.41
CA ALA A 93 -8.75 -2.27 2.30
C ALA A 93 -8.48 -3.79 2.29
N LEU A 94 -8.18 -4.41 3.44
CA LEU A 94 -7.97 -5.86 3.53
C LEU A 94 -9.28 -6.63 3.32
N GLY A 95 -10.41 -6.08 3.77
CA GLY A 95 -11.74 -6.64 3.48
C GLY A 95 -12.05 -6.65 1.98
N ALA A 96 -11.71 -5.58 1.26
CA ALA A 96 -11.84 -5.51 -0.19
C ALA A 96 -10.86 -6.49 -0.89
N ALA A 97 -9.61 -6.58 -0.42
CA ALA A 97 -8.63 -7.53 -0.95
C ALA A 97 -9.11 -8.99 -0.81
N ALA A 98 -9.80 -9.33 0.28
CA ALA A 98 -10.35 -10.67 0.49
C ALA A 98 -11.39 -11.09 -0.57
N SER A 99 -12.00 -10.12 -1.26
CA SER A 99 -12.95 -10.35 -2.36
C SER A 99 -12.28 -10.52 -3.72
N THR A 100 -10.95 -10.47 -3.79
CA THR A 100 -10.16 -10.72 -5.01
C THR A 100 -9.56 -12.13 -4.97
N ASP A 101 -9.01 -12.58 -6.11
CA ASP A 101 -8.26 -13.84 -6.20
C ASP A 101 -6.80 -13.71 -5.76
N ALA A 102 -6.36 -12.52 -5.27
CA ALA A 102 -4.98 -12.28 -4.89
C ALA A 102 -4.54 -13.17 -3.72
N GLU A 103 -3.34 -13.71 -3.79
CA GLU A 103 -2.69 -14.50 -2.74
C GLU A 103 -1.92 -13.63 -1.74
N SER A 104 -1.61 -12.40 -2.12
CA SER A 104 -0.95 -11.43 -1.26
C SER A 104 -1.35 -10.00 -1.64
N THR A 105 -1.10 -9.05 -0.74
CA THR A 105 -1.27 -7.64 -1.02
C THR A 105 -0.01 -6.84 -0.71
N VAL A 106 0.28 -5.85 -1.57
CA VAL A 106 1.30 -4.83 -1.30
C VAL A 106 0.63 -3.55 -0.86
N VAL A 107 0.98 -3.09 0.33
CA VAL A 107 0.42 -1.89 0.95
C VAL A 107 1.42 -0.75 0.88
N VAL A 108 0.96 0.39 0.37
CA VAL A 108 1.71 1.65 0.36
C VAL A 108 0.81 2.81 0.83
N PRO A 109 1.32 3.76 1.62
CA PRO A 109 0.61 5.01 1.88
C PRO A 109 0.76 5.95 0.67
N VAL A 110 -0.18 6.91 0.54
CA VAL A 110 -0.17 7.87 -0.57
C VAL A 110 0.96 8.90 -0.50
N ASP A 111 1.55 9.07 0.69
CA ASP A 111 2.56 10.10 0.98
C ASP A 111 4.01 9.67 0.73
N VAL A 112 4.19 8.64 -0.06
CA VAL A 112 5.50 8.16 -0.54
C VAL A 112 5.63 8.35 -2.07
N PRO A 113 5.49 9.56 -2.62
CA PRO A 113 5.44 9.79 -4.06
C PRO A 113 6.74 9.40 -4.79
N GLY A 114 7.85 9.33 -4.07
CA GLY A 114 9.15 8.91 -4.61
C GLY A 114 9.37 7.40 -4.66
N LEU A 115 8.44 6.58 -4.17
CA LEU A 115 8.58 5.13 -4.16
C LEU A 115 8.69 4.56 -5.59
N PRO A 116 9.81 3.91 -5.96
CA PRO A 116 9.95 3.31 -7.28
C PRO A 116 9.31 1.92 -7.36
N ALA A 117 8.79 1.55 -8.52
CA ALA A 117 8.25 0.21 -8.77
C ALA A 117 9.29 -0.91 -8.56
N SER A 118 10.59 -0.62 -8.70
CA SER A 118 11.66 -1.57 -8.42
C SER A 118 11.72 -2.01 -6.95
N ALA A 119 11.44 -1.11 -6.00
CA ALA A 119 11.35 -1.46 -4.59
C ALA A 119 10.13 -2.36 -4.31
N VAL A 120 9.00 -2.06 -4.94
CA VAL A 120 7.79 -2.90 -4.85
C VAL A 120 8.08 -4.31 -5.39
N ARG A 121 8.65 -4.43 -6.60
CA ARG A 121 9.02 -5.73 -7.18
C ARG A 121 9.99 -6.51 -6.31
N ARG A 122 10.97 -5.83 -5.70
CA ARG A 122 11.95 -6.48 -4.81
C ARG A 122 11.27 -7.12 -3.60
N VAL A 123 10.32 -6.42 -2.97
CA VAL A 123 9.57 -6.94 -1.82
C VAL A 123 8.66 -8.10 -2.23
N ILE A 124 7.99 -8.01 -3.38
CA ILE A 124 7.18 -9.12 -3.94
C ILE A 124 8.06 -10.35 -4.16
N ALA A 125 9.17 -10.20 -4.86
CA ALA A 125 10.08 -11.31 -5.18
C ALA A 125 10.68 -11.96 -3.91
N ALA A 126 11.00 -11.15 -2.89
CA ALA A 126 11.53 -11.66 -1.63
C ALA A 126 10.50 -12.48 -0.82
N ALA A 127 9.22 -12.14 -0.91
CA ALA A 127 8.15 -12.84 -0.22
C ALA A 127 7.60 -14.04 -1.01
N ALA A 128 7.78 -14.09 -2.33
CA ALA A 128 7.21 -15.09 -3.22
C ALA A 128 7.42 -16.56 -2.76
N PRO A 129 8.58 -16.96 -2.21
CA PRO A 129 8.78 -18.35 -1.75
C PRO A 129 7.83 -18.78 -0.62
N ALA A 130 7.25 -17.83 0.13
CA ALA A 130 6.31 -18.14 1.22
C ALA A 130 4.85 -18.14 0.75
N GLY A 131 4.55 -17.72 -0.50
CA GLY A 131 3.20 -17.69 -1.05
C GLY A 131 2.22 -16.90 -0.17
N VAL A 132 1.09 -17.53 0.15
CA VAL A 132 0.02 -16.93 0.97
C VAL A 132 0.44 -16.62 2.42
N ASP A 133 1.54 -17.19 2.89
CA ASP A 133 2.09 -16.96 4.24
C ASP A 133 3.21 -15.90 4.24
N GLY A 134 3.46 -15.26 3.10
CA GLY A 134 4.52 -14.27 2.95
C GLY A 134 4.25 -12.99 3.76
N LEU A 135 5.23 -12.59 4.58
CA LEU A 135 5.27 -11.29 5.24
C LEU A 135 6.62 -10.65 4.95
N ALA A 136 6.62 -9.47 4.32
CA ALA A 136 7.85 -8.74 4.01
C ALA A 136 7.63 -7.23 4.08
N ARG A 137 8.70 -6.49 4.36
CA ARG A 137 8.67 -5.01 4.30
C ARG A 137 10.01 -4.49 3.83
N ALA A 138 9.98 -3.40 3.08
CA ALA A 138 11.20 -2.68 2.75
C ALA A 138 11.85 -2.09 4.01
N THR A 139 13.18 -2.02 3.99
CA THR A 139 13.96 -1.30 5.00
C THR A 139 14.89 -0.29 4.32
N TYR A 140 15.15 0.81 5.02
CA TYR A 140 15.99 1.91 4.58
C TYR A 140 16.89 2.32 5.74
N GLY A 141 18.21 2.20 5.61
CA GLY A 141 19.15 2.38 6.74
C GLY A 141 18.93 1.39 7.89
N GLY A 142 18.25 0.26 7.62
CA GLY A 142 17.84 -0.70 8.63
C GLY A 142 16.48 -0.42 9.28
N ASP A 143 15.90 0.76 9.08
CA ASP A 143 14.59 1.13 9.60
C ASP A 143 13.45 0.57 8.73
N PRO A 144 12.34 0.13 9.35
CA PRO A 144 11.18 -0.35 8.61
C PRO A 144 10.49 0.73 7.79
N GLY A 145 10.15 0.42 6.54
CA GLY A 145 9.47 1.33 5.63
C GLY A 145 8.44 0.65 4.74
N HIS A 146 8.06 1.32 3.66
CA HIS A 146 7.16 0.84 2.63
C HIS A 146 7.94 0.57 1.34
N PRO A 147 7.45 -0.37 0.50
CA PRO A 147 6.19 -1.13 0.60
C PRO A 147 6.22 -2.24 1.66
N VAL A 148 5.02 -2.66 2.06
CA VAL A 148 4.79 -3.82 2.91
C VAL A 148 4.01 -4.87 2.12
N LEU A 149 4.44 -6.13 2.15
CA LEU A 149 3.67 -7.26 1.60
C LEU A 149 3.08 -8.08 2.74
N ILE A 150 1.80 -8.43 2.58
CA ILE A 150 1.03 -9.24 3.52
C ILE A 150 0.35 -10.37 2.75
N GLY A 151 0.74 -11.60 3.02
CA GLY A 151 0.12 -12.80 2.45
C GLY A 151 -1.32 -13.01 2.96
N ARG A 152 -2.13 -13.67 2.15
CA ARG A 152 -3.58 -13.81 2.38
C ARG A 152 -3.92 -14.46 3.72
N SER A 153 -3.12 -15.42 4.18
CA SER A 153 -3.33 -16.09 5.46
C SER A 153 -3.29 -15.14 6.67
N HIS A 154 -2.59 -14.00 6.53
CA HIS A 154 -2.43 -13.00 7.60
C HIS A 154 -3.49 -11.90 7.61
N TRP A 155 -4.30 -11.72 6.54
CA TRP A 155 -5.18 -10.55 6.43
C TRP A 155 -6.18 -10.41 7.58
N ALA A 156 -6.81 -11.51 8.00
CA ALA A 156 -7.78 -11.49 9.09
C ALA A 156 -7.12 -11.15 10.43
N GLU A 157 -5.95 -11.70 10.71
CA GLU A 157 -5.23 -11.45 11.96
C GLU A 157 -4.65 -10.04 12.00
N VAL A 158 -4.09 -9.54 10.88
CA VAL A 158 -3.65 -8.15 10.76
C VAL A 158 -4.82 -7.21 11.04
N ALA A 159 -5.96 -7.42 10.38
CA ALA A 159 -7.16 -6.62 10.62
C ALA A 159 -7.57 -6.63 12.10
N ALA A 160 -7.59 -7.79 12.75
CA ALA A 160 -7.95 -7.93 14.17
C ALA A 160 -6.92 -7.29 15.13
N SER A 161 -5.65 -7.15 14.72
CA SER A 161 -4.56 -6.64 15.57
C SER A 161 -4.42 -5.13 15.60
N VAL A 162 -4.97 -4.42 14.60
CA VAL A 162 -4.82 -2.97 14.46
C VAL A 162 -5.95 -2.20 15.17
N SER A 163 -5.63 -1.02 15.71
CA SER A 163 -6.62 -0.15 16.36
C SER A 163 -6.18 1.31 16.34
N GLY A 164 -7.10 2.25 16.15
CA GLY A 164 -6.83 3.68 16.08
C GLY A 164 -5.80 4.00 14.99
N ASP A 165 -4.78 4.77 15.30
CA ASP A 165 -3.73 5.19 14.35
C ASP A 165 -2.59 4.17 14.20
N ARG A 166 -2.69 2.99 14.82
CA ARG A 166 -1.68 1.94 14.70
C ARG A 166 -1.95 1.08 13.47
N GLY A 167 -0.94 1.02 12.58
CA GLY A 167 -0.93 0.13 11.43
C GLY A 167 -0.37 -1.27 11.74
N ALA A 168 -0.08 -2.05 10.70
CA ALA A 168 0.38 -3.43 10.80
C ALA A 168 1.80 -3.60 11.39
N GLY A 169 2.53 -2.53 11.70
CA GLY A 169 3.95 -2.59 12.09
C GLY A 169 4.25 -3.52 13.27
N ALA A 170 3.41 -3.49 14.31
CA ALA A 170 3.57 -4.38 15.48
C ALA A 170 3.33 -5.86 15.12
N TYR A 171 2.32 -6.13 14.30
CA TYR A 171 2.03 -7.48 13.79
C TYR A 171 3.21 -8.03 12.99
N LEU A 172 3.71 -7.23 12.03
CA LEU A 172 4.85 -7.60 11.19
C LEU A 172 6.10 -7.91 12.01
N ALA A 173 6.37 -7.11 13.07
CA ALA A 173 7.48 -7.36 13.97
C ALA A 173 7.31 -8.65 14.78
N ALA A 174 6.10 -8.90 15.32
CA ALA A 174 5.80 -10.10 16.11
C ALA A 174 5.88 -11.40 15.28
N HIS A 175 5.60 -11.31 13.98
CA HIS A 175 5.64 -12.45 13.05
C HIS A 175 6.91 -12.50 12.20
N ALA A 176 7.95 -11.81 12.63
CA ALA A 176 9.27 -11.82 12.00
C ALA A 176 9.22 -11.59 10.47
N ALA A 177 8.41 -10.60 10.03
CA ALA A 177 8.30 -10.23 8.63
C ALA A 177 9.69 -9.99 8.01
N LEU A 178 9.92 -10.53 6.82
CA LEU A 178 11.19 -10.43 6.12
C LEU A 178 11.56 -8.96 5.88
N ALA A 179 12.71 -8.53 6.41
CA ALA A 179 13.28 -7.21 6.14
C ALA A 179 13.99 -7.25 4.78
N VAL A 180 13.57 -6.38 3.85
CA VAL A 180 14.10 -6.32 2.49
C VAL A 180 14.83 -5.00 2.29
N PRO A 181 16.17 -4.96 2.27
CA PRO A 181 16.92 -3.72 2.06
C PRO A 181 16.63 -3.11 0.69
N CYS A 182 16.27 -1.83 0.69
CA CYS A 182 15.94 -1.06 -0.52
C CYS A 182 16.70 0.29 -0.61
N ASP A 183 17.75 0.45 0.18
CA ASP A 183 18.56 1.68 0.28
C ASP A 183 19.18 2.11 -1.06
N ASP A 184 19.52 1.15 -1.90
CA ASP A 184 20.08 1.37 -3.23
C ASP A 184 19.04 1.82 -4.27
N LEU A 185 17.76 1.75 -3.93
CA LEU A 185 16.65 2.10 -4.83
C LEU A 185 16.00 3.43 -4.48
N TRP A 186 15.92 3.74 -3.18
CA TRP A 186 15.22 4.92 -2.68
C TRP A 186 15.60 5.22 -1.22
N SER A 187 15.27 6.43 -0.76
CA SER A 187 15.57 6.89 0.60
C SER A 187 14.58 6.41 1.67
N GLY A 188 13.40 5.93 1.28
CA GLY A 188 12.34 5.57 2.20
C GLY A 188 11.53 6.75 2.75
N ALA A 189 11.79 7.97 2.28
CA ALA A 189 11.19 9.18 2.85
C ALA A 189 9.70 9.32 2.50
N ASP A 190 8.87 9.52 3.52
CA ASP A 190 7.51 10.05 3.40
C ASP A 190 7.51 11.59 3.39
N VAL A 191 6.42 12.18 2.92
CA VAL A 191 6.24 13.64 2.88
C VAL A 191 5.19 14.04 3.91
N ASP A 192 5.65 14.54 5.06
CA ASP A 192 4.78 14.92 6.19
C ASP A 192 4.40 16.40 6.21
N THR A 193 5.16 17.24 5.51
CA THR A 193 4.92 18.70 5.42
C THR A 193 4.95 19.13 3.96
N PRO A 194 4.21 20.19 3.57
CA PRO A 194 4.22 20.78 2.22
C PRO A 194 5.59 21.28 1.79
#